data_fc42aa7b5aca370188694d1888f924b0
#
_entry.id   fc42aa7b5aca370188694d1888f924b0
#
_cell.length_a   1.000
_cell.length_b   1.000
_cell.length_c   1.000
_cell.angle_alpha   90.00
_cell.angle_beta   90.00
_cell.angle_gamma   90.00
#
_symmetry.space_group_name_H-M   'P 1'
#
loop_
_entity.id
_entity.type
_entity.pdbx_description
1 polymer ?
#
loop_
_entity_poly.entity_id
_entity_poly.type
_entity_poly.pdbx_seq_one_letter_code
_entity_poly.pdbx_strand_id
1 'polypeptide(L)'
;DAIIGIVFSVIFTLVFLVCPQIVCIAFVKNGVSVYEPLFNLEYIRQTWYFILAFGILGVARESVRLIDGSYTKRVMLVTIITNLIDGALTIIWLLNDKIMNPNFFEGIEQLFGENTEVISQVFIQFNKVFLAIIIFALGINCIETVIKALKYSRK
;
A
#
# COMPACT_ATOMS: atom_id res chain seq x y z
N ASP A 1 18.23 4.58 9.10
CA ASP A 1 17.20 3.78 8.41
C ASP A 1 15.83 3.85 9.08
N ALA A 2 15.70 3.70 10.43
CA ALA A 2 14.39 3.77 11.10
C ALA A 2 13.74 5.17 11.03
N ILE A 3 14.51 6.24 11.12
CA ILE A 3 14.00 7.61 10.94
C ILE A 3 13.39 7.79 9.55
N ILE A 4 14.06 7.29 8.52
CA ILE A 4 13.56 7.32 7.14
C ILE A 4 12.24 6.55 7.04
N GLY A 5 12.13 5.40 7.70
CA GLY A 5 10.91 4.61 7.77
C GLY A 5 9.74 5.35 8.43
N ILE A 6 9.99 6.06 9.54
CA ILE A 6 8.98 6.90 10.20
C ILE A 6 8.53 8.02 9.27
N VAL A 7 9.47 8.77 8.69
CA VAL A 7 9.17 9.89 7.78
C VAL A 7 8.36 9.39 6.58
N PHE A 8 8.77 8.27 5.98
CA PHE A 8 8.06 7.68 4.85
C PHE A 8 6.64 7.25 5.24
N SER A 9 6.44 6.60 6.39
CA SER A 9 5.11 6.20 6.87
C SER A 9 4.20 7.40 7.09
N VAL A 10 4.72 8.49 7.67
CA VAL A 10 3.95 9.72 7.89
C VAL A 10 3.60 10.40 6.57
N ILE A 11 4.57 10.57 5.67
CA ILE A 11 4.34 11.19 4.36
C ILE A 11 3.32 10.38 3.55
N PHE A 12 3.50 9.07 3.48
CA PHE A 12 2.60 8.17 2.76
C PHE A 12 1.17 8.29 3.29
N THR A 13 1.00 8.25 4.62
CA THR A 13 -0.31 8.41 5.26
C THR A 13 -0.95 9.75 4.93
N LEU A 14 -0.19 10.84 5.04
CA LEU A 14 -0.69 12.18 4.74
C LEU A 14 -1.07 12.33 3.27
N VAL A 15 -0.25 11.83 2.35
CA VAL A 15 -0.53 11.89 0.91
C VAL A 15 -1.82 11.16 0.58
N PHE A 16 -2.02 9.93 1.10
CA PHE A 16 -3.25 9.18 0.82
C PHE A 16 -4.50 9.75 1.51
N LEU A 17 -4.35 10.43 2.65
CA LEU A 17 -5.47 11.11 3.31
C LEU A 17 -5.87 12.42 2.61
N VAL A 18 -4.88 13.18 2.12
CA VAL A 18 -5.12 14.53 1.56
C VAL A 18 -5.30 14.48 0.04
N CYS A 19 -4.49 13.69 -0.65
CA CYS A 19 -4.42 13.61 -2.11
C CYS A 19 -4.51 12.16 -2.63
N PRO A 20 -5.59 11.41 -2.34
CA PRO A 20 -5.73 10.02 -2.80
C PRO A 20 -5.78 9.91 -4.33
N GLN A 21 -6.03 11.03 -5.04
CA GLN A 21 -6.03 11.14 -6.50
C GLN A 21 -4.61 11.26 -7.12
N ILE A 22 -3.53 11.16 -6.35
CA ILE A 22 -2.16 11.35 -6.86
C ILE A 22 -1.82 10.35 -7.98
N VAL A 23 -2.39 9.15 -7.92
CA VAL A 23 -2.29 8.16 -9.01
C VAL A 23 -3.52 8.33 -9.89
N CYS A 24 -3.35 9.00 -11.03
CA CYS A 24 -4.39 9.24 -12.00
C CYS A 24 -3.89 9.02 -13.43
N ILE A 25 -4.83 8.77 -14.34
CA ILE A 25 -4.59 8.76 -15.77
C ILE A 25 -5.17 10.03 -16.39
N ALA A 26 -4.48 10.62 -17.36
CA ALA A 26 -4.94 11.77 -18.11
C ALA A 26 -5.16 11.35 -19.58
N PHE A 27 -6.33 11.62 -20.13
CA PHE A 27 -6.67 11.35 -21.51
C PHE A 27 -7.62 12.41 -22.06
N VAL A 28 -7.77 12.46 -23.39
CA VAL A 28 -8.65 13.43 -24.04
C VAL A 28 -9.93 12.73 -24.51
N LYS A 29 -11.07 13.17 -23.97
CA LYS A 29 -12.40 12.69 -24.37
C LYS A 29 -13.19 13.86 -24.98
N ASN A 30 -13.59 13.73 -26.23
CA ASN A 30 -14.34 14.78 -26.96
C ASN A 30 -13.64 16.17 -26.97
N GLY A 31 -12.31 16.19 -27.05
CA GLY A 31 -11.52 17.43 -27.06
C GLY A 31 -11.30 18.07 -25.67
N VAL A 32 -11.74 17.42 -24.59
CA VAL A 32 -11.56 17.87 -23.20
C VAL A 32 -10.60 16.93 -22.49
N SER A 33 -9.62 17.48 -21.75
CA SER A 33 -8.74 16.70 -20.91
C SER A 33 -9.50 16.18 -19.69
N VAL A 34 -9.51 14.87 -19.52
CA VAL A 34 -10.15 14.16 -18.40
C VAL A 34 -9.07 13.53 -17.53
N TYR A 35 -9.21 13.63 -16.21
CA TYR A 35 -8.32 13.04 -15.22
C TYR A 35 -9.10 12.04 -14.39
N GLU A 36 -8.75 10.76 -14.52
CA GLU A 36 -9.40 9.70 -13.75
C GLU A 36 -8.43 9.08 -12.75
N PRO A 37 -8.72 9.15 -11.45
CA PRO A 37 -7.89 8.55 -10.42
C PRO A 37 -8.00 7.02 -10.46
N LEU A 38 -6.91 6.32 -10.12
CA LEU A 38 -6.86 4.86 -10.04
C LEU A 38 -7.84 4.32 -9.00
N PHE A 39 -7.87 4.97 -7.84
CA PHE A 39 -8.72 4.55 -6.73
C PHE A 39 -10.04 5.31 -6.70
N ASN A 40 -11.09 4.65 -6.23
CA ASN A 40 -12.37 5.28 -5.95
C ASN A 40 -12.23 6.21 -4.74
N LEU A 41 -12.26 7.51 -4.98
CA LEU A 41 -12.04 8.54 -3.96
C LEU A 41 -13.08 8.49 -2.84
N GLU A 42 -14.32 8.14 -3.17
CA GLU A 42 -15.38 8.02 -2.17
C GLU A 42 -15.11 6.86 -1.22
N TYR A 43 -14.71 5.70 -1.76
CA TYR A 43 -14.33 4.55 -0.97
C TYR A 43 -13.12 4.85 -0.07
N ILE A 44 -12.08 5.51 -0.60
CA ILE A 44 -10.90 5.91 0.18
C ILE A 44 -11.30 6.84 1.32
N ARG A 45 -12.18 7.82 1.06
CA ARG A 45 -12.66 8.76 2.08
C ARG A 45 -13.51 8.08 3.15
N GLN A 46 -14.34 7.10 2.79
CA GLN A 46 -15.14 6.34 3.75
C GLN A 46 -14.28 5.40 4.61
N THR A 47 -13.16 4.94 4.08
CA THR A 47 -12.25 3.98 4.72
C THR A 47 -10.94 4.62 5.20
N TRP A 48 -10.93 5.93 5.44
CA TRP A 48 -9.75 6.69 5.87
C TRP A 48 -9.03 6.11 7.10
N TYR A 49 -9.78 5.45 7.98
CA TYR A 49 -9.24 4.83 9.20
C TYR A 49 -8.29 3.66 8.89
N PHE A 50 -8.40 2.97 7.76
CA PHE A 50 -7.40 1.98 7.33
C PHE A 50 -6.06 2.66 7.05
N ILE A 51 -6.08 3.78 6.33
CA ILE A 51 -4.88 4.55 6.00
C ILE A 51 -4.19 5.02 7.28
N LEU A 52 -4.95 5.52 8.25
CA LEU A 52 -4.43 5.89 9.55
C LEU A 52 -3.85 4.68 10.30
N ALA A 53 -4.53 3.55 10.30
CA ALA A 53 -4.03 2.34 10.95
C ALA A 53 -2.68 1.90 10.37
N PHE A 54 -2.53 1.88 9.04
CA PHE A 54 -1.24 1.58 8.38
C PHE A 54 -0.14 2.56 8.80
N GLY A 55 -0.46 3.86 8.84
CA GLY A 55 0.49 4.87 9.29
C GLY A 55 0.94 4.67 10.73
N ILE A 56 0.00 4.45 11.64
CA ILE A 56 0.29 4.22 13.07
C ILE A 56 1.13 2.95 13.25
N LEU A 57 0.78 1.86 12.60
CA LEU A 57 1.53 0.60 12.68
C LEU A 57 2.95 0.75 12.12
N GLY A 58 3.10 1.46 10.99
CA GLY A 58 4.40 1.77 10.41
C GLY A 58 5.28 2.61 11.35
N VAL A 59 4.74 3.69 11.90
CA VAL A 59 5.44 4.55 12.87
C VAL A 59 5.79 3.77 14.14
N ALA A 60 4.86 2.98 14.69
CA ALA A 60 5.10 2.20 15.91
C ALA A 60 6.24 1.20 15.72
N ARG A 61 6.25 0.47 14.60
CA ARG A 61 7.30 -0.49 14.25
C ARG A 61 8.67 0.18 14.16
N GLU A 62 8.78 1.25 13.39
CA GLU A 62 10.04 1.95 13.20
C GLU A 62 10.50 2.69 14.47
N SER A 63 9.57 3.15 15.31
CA SER A 63 9.91 3.77 16.61
C SER A 63 10.56 2.77 17.56
N VAL A 64 10.03 1.55 17.66
CA VAL A 64 10.66 0.50 18.48
C VAL A 64 12.06 0.18 17.96
N ARG A 65 12.22 0.10 16.63
CA ARG A 65 13.51 -0.13 15.99
C ARG A 65 14.52 1.00 16.26
N LEU A 66 14.04 2.25 16.30
CA LEU A 66 14.85 3.41 16.62
C LEU A 66 15.30 3.40 18.08
N ILE A 67 14.39 3.10 19.01
CA ILE A 67 14.67 3.06 20.46
C ILE A 67 15.68 1.97 20.79
N ASP A 68 15.50 0.77 20.25
CA ASP A 68 16.38 -0.36 20.53
C ASP A 68 17.74 -0.24 19.80
N GLY A 69 17.84 0.58 18.76
CA GLY A 69 19.06 0.84 18.00
C GLY A 69 19.64 -0.38 17.25
N SER A 70 18.99 -1.54 17.34
CA SER A 70 19.45 -2.81 16.79
C SER A 70 18.29 -3.79 16.62
N TYR A 71 18.54 -4.93 15.95
CA TYR A 71 17.55 -5.98 15.73
C TYR A 71 17.42 -6.90 16.95
N THR A 72 16.82 -6.38 18.02
CA THR A 72 16.54 -7.16 19.23
C THR A 72 15.36 -8.12 19.05
N LYS A 73 15.17 -9.06 20.01
CA LYS A 73 13.96 -9.90 20.06
C LYS A 73 12.68 -9.07 20.14
N ARG A 74 12.73 -7.91 20.82
CA ARG A 74 11.59 -6.97 20.90
C ARG A 74 11.25 -6.40 19.53
N VAL A 75 12.24 -5.91 18.78
CA VAL A 75 12.05 -5.42 17.41
C VAL A 75 11.49 -6.51 16.51
N MET A 76 12.00 -7.74 16.62
CA MET A 76 11.50 -8.87 15.86
C MET A 76 10.00 -9.14 16.14
N LEU A 77 9.61 -9.24 17.41
CA LEU A 77 8.22 -9.51 17.79
C LEU A 77 7.29 -8.38 17.34
N VAL A 78 7.66 -7.12 17.58
CA VAL A 78 6.86 -5.98 17.15
C VAL A 78 6.71 -5.96 15.62
N THR A 79 7.78 -6.22 14.86
CA THR A 79 7.71 -6.26 13.41
C THR A 79 6.77 -7.38 12.91
N ILE A 80 6.85 -8.57 13.49
CA ILE A 80 5.97 -9.68 13.11
C ILE A 80 4.51 -9.33 13.40
N ILE A 81 4.22 -8.85 14.61
CA ILE A 81 2.85 -8.53 15.03
C ILE A 81 2.28 -7.41 14.15
N THR A 82 3.01 -6.31 13.96
CA THR A 82 2.54 -5.20 13.12
C THR A 82 2.34 -5.62 11.67
N ASN A 83 3.25 -6.41 11.10
CA ASN A 83 3.09 -6.90 9.71
C ASN A 83 1.91 -7.88 9.57
N LEU A 84 1.60 -8.70 10.57
CA LEU A 84 0.42 -9.55 10.55
C LEU A 84 -0.88 -8.71 10.58
N ILE A 85 -0.92 -7.68 11.42
CA ILE A 85 -2.05 -6.77 11.48
C ILE A 85 -2.18 -5.98 10.16
N ASP A 86 -1.08 -5.42 9.65
CA ASP A 86 -1.04 -4.73 8.35
C ASP A 86 -1.53 -5.64 7.22
N GLY A 87 -1.07 -6.89 7.19
CA GLY A 87 -1.50 -7.88 6.20
C GLY A 87 -3.01 -8.16 6.28
N ALA A 88 -3.54 -8.37 7.48
CA ALA A 88 -4.97 -8.61 7.67
C ALA A 88 -5.82 -7.39 7.24
N LEU A 89 -5.42 -6.19 7.66
CA LEU A 89 -6.10 -4.95 7.26
C LEU A 89 -6.03 -4.73 5.75
N THR A 90 -4.87 -4.97 5.13
CA THR A 90 -4.66 -4.86 3.68
C THR A 90 -5.57 -5.83 2.92
N ILE A 91 -5.69 -7.07 3.38
CA ILE A 91 -6.59 -8.06 2.78
C ILE A 91 -8.03 -7.55 2.83
N ILE A 92 -8.52 -7.13 3.99
CA ILE A 92 -9.89 -6.64 4.17
C ILE A 92 -10.14 -5.41 3.26
N TRP A 93 -9.18 -4.50 3.17
CA TRP A 93 -9.34 -3.24 2.46
C TRP A 93 -9.24 -3.39 0.93
N LEU A 94 -8.25 -4.16 0.43
CA LEU A 94 -7.98 -4.32 -1.00
C LEU A 94 -8.84 -5.39 -1.68
N LEU A 95 -9.38 -6.36 -0.96
CA LEU A 95 -10.30 -7.34 -1.56
C LEU A 95 -11.68 -6.75 -1.88
N ASN A 96 -11.98 -5.55 -1.39
CA ASN A 96 -13.22 -4.89 -1.72
C ASN A 96 -13.14 -4.31 -3.14
N ASP A 97 -13.97 -4.79 -4.05
CA ASP A 97 -13.97 -4.35 -5.46
C ASP A 97 -14.31 -2.86 -5.63
N LYS A 98 -14.90 -2.23 -4.60
CA LYS A 98 -15.20 -0.78 -4.60
C LYS A 98 -13.96 0.10 -4.53
N ILE A 99 -12.78 -0.45 -4.20
CA ILE A 99 -11.54 0.34 -4.08
C ILE A 99 -11.07 0.89 -5.42
N MET A 100 -11.35 0.18 -6.51
CA MET A 100 -10.93 0.58 -7.85
C MET A 100 -11.95 1.52 -8.48
N ASN A 101 -11.47 2.51 -9.23
CA ASN A 101 -12.32 3.42 -9.99
C ASN A 101 -12.63 2.80 -11.37
N PRO A 102 -13.88 2.46 -11.69
CA PRO A 102 -14.23 1.87 -12.98
C PRO A 102 -13.91 2.80 -14.16
N ASN A 103 -14.05 4.13 -14.01
CA ASN A 103 -13.77 5.09 -15.06
C ASN A 103 -12.27 5.15 -15.42
N PHE A 104 -11.39 4.76 -14.52
CA PHE A 104 -9.97 4.64 -14.80
C PHE A 104 -9.69 3.61 -15.89
N PHE A 105 -10.43 2.50 -15.92
CA PHE A 105 -10.28 1.45 -16.92
C PHE A 105 -10.81 1.89 -18.29
N GLU A 106 -11.93 2.62 -18.31
CA GLU A 106 -12.42 3.22 -19.57
C GLU A 106 -11.39 4.17 -20.20
N GLY A 107 -10.65 4.92 -19.34
CA GLY A 107 -9.58 5.78 -19.80
C GLY A 107 -8.40 5.01 -20.39
N ILE A 108 -8.05 3.85 -19.81
CA ILE A 108 -7.02 2.97 -20.36
C ILE A 108 -7.44 2.41 -21.71
N GLU A 109 -8.67 1.93 -21.86
CA GLU A 109 -9.18 1.41 -23.12
C GLU A 109 -9.12 2.47 -24.24
N GLN A 110 -9.41 3.73 -23.93
CA GLN A 110 -9.29 4.83 -24.90
C GLN A 110 -7.85 5.14 -25.31
N LEU A 111 -6.87 4.95 -24.41
CA LEU A 111 -5.46 5.20 -24.70
C LEU A 111 -4.81 4.09 -25.51
N PHE A 112 -5.16 2.84 -25.27
CA PHE A 112 -4.50 1.68 -25.86
C PHE A 112 -5.27 1.04 -27.04
N GLY A 113 -6.52 1.47 -27.30
CA GLY A 113 -7.35 1.01 -28.41
C GLY A 113 -8.00 -0.35 -28.19
N GLU A 114 -8.72 -0.86 -29.21
CA GLU A 114 -9.61 -2.04 -29.10
C GLU A 114 -8.93 -3.40 -28.80
N ASN A 115 -7.60 -3.48 -28.77
CA ASN A 115 -6.87 -4.72 -28.42
C ASN A 115 -6.67 -4.92 -26.90
N THR A 116 -7.52 -4.31 -26.10
CA THR A 116 -7.34 -4.18 -24.64
C THR A 116 -8.06 -5.23 -23.80
N GLU A 117 -8.69 -6.26 -24.38
CA GLU A 117 -9.36 -7.30 -23.56
C GLU A 117 -8.43 -7.93 -22.53
N VAL A 118 -7.16 -8.17 -22.88
CA VAL A 118 -6.17 -8.72 -21.95
C VAL A 118 -5.75 -7.68 -20.93
N ILE A 119 -5.59 -6.44 -21.35
CA ILE A 119 -5.18 -5.33 -20.47
C ILE A 119 -6.30 -5.00 -19.49
N SER A 120 -7.55 -4.91 -19.96
CA SER A 120 -8.71 -4.65 -19.09
C SER A 120 -8.92 -5.76 -18.06
N GLN A 121 -8.76 -7.04 -18.45
CA GLN A 121 -8.86 -8.17 -17.50
C GLN A 121 -7.77 -8.13 -16.43
N VAL A 122 -6.55 -7.75 -16.79
CA VAL A 122 -5.45 -7.59 -15.80
C VAL A 122 -5.74 -6.43 -14.85
N PHE A 123 -6.25 -5.32 -15.38
CA PHE A 123 -6.55 -4.14 -14.56
C PHE A 123 -7.78 -4.32 -13.66
N ILE A 124 -8.82 -5.04 -14.10
CA ILE A 124 -9.97 -5.40 -13.25
C ILE A 124 -9.54 -6.18 -12.00
N GLN A 125 -8.43 -6.92 -12.10
CA GLN A 125 -7.87 -7.66 -10.97
C GLN A 125 -6.65 -6.96 -10.34
N PHE A 126 -6.39 -5.70 -10.68
CA PHE A 126 -5.21 -4.98 -10.23
C PHE A 126 -5.13 -4.87 -8.70
N ASN A 127 -6.27 -4.70 -8.02
CA ASN A 127 -6.34 -4.73 -6.56
C ASN A 127 -5.81 -6.05 -5.98
N LYS A 128 -6.08 -7.19 -6.61
CA LYS A 128 -5.59 -8.51 -6.17
C LYS A 128 -4.10 -8.68 -6.42
N VAL A 129 -3.61 -8.19 -7.57
CA VAL A 129 -2.17 -8.18 -7.89
C VAL A 129 -1.43 -7.29 -6.89
N PHE A 130 -1.97 -6.10 -6.63
CA PHE A 130 -1.40 -5.17 -5.68
C PHE A 130 -1.39 -5.74 -4.25
N LEU A 131 -2.47 -6.41 -3.84
CA LEU A 131 -2.55 -7.15 -2.60
C LEU A 131 -1.45 -8.21 -2.50
N ALA A 132 -1.27 -9.02 -3.53
CA ALA A 132 -0.24 -10.06 -3.54
C ALA A 132 1.17 -9.48 -3.38
N ILE A 133 1.48 -8.36 -4.04
CA ILE A 133 2.76 -7.65 -3.92
C ILE A 133 2.97 -7.16 -2.47
N ILE A 134 1.96 -6.56 -1.85
CA ILE A 134 2.07 -6.06 -0.48
C ILE A 134 2.29 -7.22 0.50
N ILE A 135 1.49 -8.28 0.42
CA ILE A 135 1.63 -9.46 1.30
C ILE A 135 3.01 -10.08 1.14
N PHE A 136 3.52 -10.19 -0.08
CA PHE A 136 4.88 -10.68 -0.34
C PHE A 136 5.95 -9.78 0.30
N ALA A 137 5.82 -8.47 0.16
CA ALA A 137 6.73 -7.49 0.78
C ALA A 137 6.72 -7.57 2.31
N LEU A 138 5.54 -7.71 2.94
CA LEU A 138 5.41 -7.90 4.38
C LEU A 138 6.06 -9.21 4.84
N GLY A 139 5.90 -10.29 4.06
CA GLY A 139 6.54 -11.58 4.31
C GLY A 139 8.07 -11.48 4.27
N ILE A 140 8.63 -10.85 3.25
CA ILE A 140 10.08 -10.60 3.14
C ILE A 140 10.57 -9.80 4.34
N ASN A 141 9.86 -8.74 4.72
CA ASN A 141 10.23 -7.91 5.86
C ASN A 141 10.27 -8.72 7.18
N CYS A 142 9.31 -9.62 7.40
CA CYS A 142 9.32 -10.54 8.54
C CYS A 142 10.55 -11.45 8.52
N ILE A 143 10.82 -12.11 7.40
CA ILE A 143 11.95 -13.04 7.27
C ILE A 143 13.28 -12.31 7.50
N GLU A 144 13.47 -11.16 6.88
CA GLU A 144 14.67 -10.34 7.04
C GLU A 144 14.90 -9.93 8.49
N THR A 145 13.83 -9.51 9.19
CA THR A 145 13.91 -9.12 10.59
C THR A 145 14.26 -10.29 11.50
N VAL A 146 13.68 -11.46 11.27
CA VAL A 146 14.02 -12.69 12.01
C VAL A 146 15.49 -13.05 11.81
N ILE A 147 15.98 -13.07 10.57
CA ILE A 147 17.38 -13.39 10.27
C ILE A 147 18.33 -12.41 10.97
N LYS A 148 18.03 -11.10 10.92
CA LYS A 148 18.84 -10.07 11.57
C LYS A 148 18.83 -10.22 13.10
N ALA A 149 17.67 -10.49 13.70
CA ALA A 149 17.55 -10.70 15.14
C ALA A 149 18.31 -11.95 15.63
N LEU A 150 18.26 -13.05 14.86
CA LEU A 150 19.02 -14.26 15.18
C LEU A 150 20.53 -14.05 15.07
N LYS A 151 21.00 -13.30 14.07
CA LYS A 151 22.42 -12.93 13.94
C LYS A 151 22.87 -12.03 15.10
N TYR A 152 22.03 -11.11 15.54
CA TYR A 152 22.34 -10.21 16.66
C TYR A 152 22.42 -10.97 17.98
N SER A 153 21.55 -11.94 18.22
CA SER A 153 21.53 -12.73 19.46
C SER A 153 22.70 -13.70 19.62
N ARG A 154 23.49 -13.91 18.55
CA ARG A 154 24.71 -14.78 18.56
C ARG A 154 26.02 -14.02 18.84
N LYS A 155 25.94 -12.70 18.94
CA LYS A 155 27.08 -11.85 19.33
C LYS A 155 27.01 -11.51 20.80
#